data_0977a6cabf7690bcf40931e27ee98767
#
_entry.id   0977a6cabf7690bcf40931e27ee98767
#
_cell.length_a   1.000
_cell.length_b   1.000
_cell.length_c   1.000
_cell.angle_alpha   90.00
_cell.angle_beta   90.00
_cell.angle_gamma   90.00
#
_symmetry.space_group_name_H-M   'P 1'
#
loop_
_entity.id
_entity.type
_entity.pdbx_description
1 polymer ?
#
loop_
_entity_poly.entity_id
_entity_poly.type
_entity_poly.pdbx_seq_one_letter_code
_entity_poly.pdbx_strand_id
1 'polypeptide(L)'
;LISDDWDTMAAARDGVRAGLQQGLPGLLGLHFEGPYLNPAKKGAHDNALIRPVDCGISDLFSLNDLGAVVVTLAPEMVPPGTIAQLVATGVRVCAGHSAADQGQIDAAIAEGLAGFTHLFNAMPPMESRQPGIVGAALADPGTWCGIIVDGHHVHPTTLRVAVAAKATGRMMLVTDAMPSVGVDAESFRLSGQTVTVEGGRCVLADGTLAGSNLDMAGAVRNTVALLGLPLEEALRMASLYPAEFLGMDDRRGCIAPGYLADLVLLDDELNVQRTWIAGR
;
A
#
# COMPACT_ATOMS: atom_id res chain seq x y z
N LEU A 1 4.48 4.28 7.05
CA LEU A 1 4.72 5.66 7.50
C LEU A 1 4.34 6.61 6.38
N ILE A 2 3.45 7.57 6.64
CA ILE A 2 3.14 8.67 5.71
C ILE A 2 4.26 9.72 5.72
N SER A 3 4.17 10.72 4.83
CA SER A 3 5.08 11.88 4.82
C SER A 3 5.13 12.54 6.18
N ASP A 4 6.35 12.72 6.71
CA ASP A 4 6.61 13.37 7.99
C ASP A 4 7.93 14.16 7.92
N ASP A 5 8.33 14.82 9.02
CA ASP A 5 9.65 15.39 9.11
C ASP A 5 10.76 14.33 9.11
N TRP A 6 11.99 14.77 8.76
CA TRP A 6 13.12 13.85 8.61
C TRP A 6 13.47 13.09 9.90
N ASP A 7 13.33 13.73 11.05
CA ASP A 7 13.66 13.12 12.34
C ASP A 7 12.65 12.02 12.68
N THR A 8 11.36 12.27 12.44
CA THR A 8 10.28 11.27 12.61
C THR A 8 10.47 10.10 11.64
N MET A 9 10.74 10.36 10.36
CA MET A 9 10.97 9.32 9.36
C MET A 9 12.21 8.48 9.69
N ALA A 10 13.31 9.13 10.12
CA ALA A 10 14.53 8.45 10.56
C ALA A 10 14.30 7.63 11.84
N ALA A 11 13.55 8.16 12.81
CA ALA A 11 13.22 7.44 14.03
C ALA A 11 12.37 6.19 13.75
N ALA A 12 11.40 6.27 12.82
CA ALA A 12 10.60 5.12 12.38
C ALA A 12 11.48 4.05 11.70
N ARG A 13 12.38 4.46 10.81
CA ARG A 13 13.37 3.58 10.19
C ARG A 13 14.23 2.87 11.24
N ASP A 14 14.78 3.63 12.19
CA ASP A 14 15.68 3.10 13.21
C ASP A 14 14.93 2.19 14.20
N GLY A 15 13.66 2.48 14.49
CA GLY A 15 12.78 1.63 15.27
C GLY A 15 12.51 0.27 14.58
N VAL A 16 12.24 0.28 13.27
CA VAL A 16 12.08 -0.95 12.48
C VAL A 16 13.39 -1.75 12.46
N ARG A 17 14.53 -1.10 12.23
CA ARG A 17 15.85 -1.73 12.29
C ARG A 17 16.09 -2.43 13.62
N ALA A 18 15.86 -1.73 14.72
CA ALA A 18 16.01 -2.28 16.06
C ALA A 18 15.08 -3.48 16.31
N GLY A 19 13.83 -3.40 15.84
CA GLY A 19 12.86 -4.50 15.93
C GLY A 19 13.30 -5.74 15.14
N LEU A 20 13.82 -5.57 13.93
CA LEU A 20 14.35 -6.66 13.10
C LEU A 20 15.58 -7.29 13.75
N GLN A 21 16.50 -6.50 14.30
CA GLN A 21 17.67 -7.00 15.03
C GLN A 21 17.30 -7.79 16.29
N GLN A 22 16.21 -7.42 16.94
CA GLN A 22 15.65 -8.16 18.09
C GLN A 22 14.85 -9.40 17.68
N GLY A 23 14.67 -9.64 16.38
CA GLY A 23 13.88 -10.75 15.87
C GLY A 23 12.40 -10.68 16.21
N LEU A 24 11.82 -9.46 16.24
CA LEU A 24 10.40 -9.28 16.51
C LEU A 24 9.56 -10.05 15.47
N PRO A 25 8.73 -11.02 15.90
CA PRO A 25 7.96 -11.83 14.97
C PRO A 25 6.96 -10.97 14.20
N GLY A 26 6.79 -11.24 12.90
CA GLY A 26 5.84 -10.54 12.05
C GLY A 26 6.31 -9.19 11.52
N LEU A 27 7.43 -8.65 12.00
CA LEU A 27 8.04 -7.46 11.41
C LEU A 27 8.83 -7.87 10.18
N LEU A 28 8.46 -7.36 9.00
CA LEU A 28 9.06 -7.73 7.71
C LEU A 28 9.91 -6.62 7.10
N GLY A 29 9.65 -5.38 7.47
CA GLY A 29 10.29 -4.23 6.86
C GLY A 29 9.48 -2.96 7.05
N LEU A 30 9.58 -2.02 6.10
CA LEU A 30 8.99 -0.70 6.21
C LEU A 30 8.44 -0.22 4.85
N HIS A 31 7.27 0.41 4.88
CA HIS A 31 6.73 1.14 3.75
C HIS A 31 6.74 2.64 4.06
N PHE A 32 7.47 3.40 3.24
CA PHE A 32 7.42 4.86 3.23
C PHE A 32 6.42 5.33 2.18
N GLU A 33 5.36 5.97 2.59
CA GLU A 33 4.42 6.63 1.69
C GLU A 33 4.76 8.13 1.61
N GLY A 34 5.47 8.49 0.57
CA GLY A 34 6.09 9.80 0.41
C GLY A 34 7.53 9.87 1.00
N PRO A 35 8.10 11.07 1.13
CA PRO A 35 7.48 12.41 1.02
C PRO A 35 7.44 12.99 -0.41
N TYR A 36 7.88 12.29 -1.43
CA TYR A 36 7.99 12.75 -2.81
C TYR A 36 6.68 12.55 -3.56
N LEU A 37 5.61 13.18 -3.08
CA LEU A 37 4.26 13.08 -3.60
C LEU A 37 3.87 14.33 -4.40
N ASN A 38 2.80 14.24 -5.19
CA ASN A 38 2.23 15.40 -5.85
C ASN A 38 1.33 16.19 -4.88
N PRO A 39 1.63 17.48 -4.59
CA PRO A 39 0.81 18.28 -3.69
C PRO A 39 -0.67 18.38 -4.10
N ALA A 40 -0.98 18.31 -5.41
CA ALA A 40 -2.34 18.30 -5.90
C ALA A 40 -3.08 16.97 -5.64
N LYS A 41 -2.34 15.93 -5.24
CA LYS A 41 -2.83 14.58 -4.93
C LYS A 41 -2.48 14.15 -3.50
N LYS A 42 -2.26 15.10 -2.61
CA LYS A 42 -1.78 14.86 -1.25
C LYS A 42 -2.68 13.96 -0.39
N GLY A 43 -3.99 13.87 -0.70
CA GLY A 43 -4.92 13.17 0.19
C GLY A 43 -4.89 13.75 1.62
N ALA A 44 -4.69 12.91 2.61
CA ALA A 44 -4.58 13.28 4.02
C ALA A 44 -3.16 13.72 4.45
N HIS A 45 -2.15 13.62 3.57
CA HIS A 45 -0.81 14.10 3.90
C HIS A 45 -0.78 15.60 4.15
N ASP A 46 0.05 16.05 5.08
CA ASP A 46 0.31 17.47 5.27
C ASP A 46 1.16 18.00 4.11
N ASN A 47 0.64 19.01 3.42
CA ASN A 47 1.33 19.62 2.28
C ASN A 47 2.70 20.22 2.64
N ALA A 48 2.89 20.64 3.89
CA ALA A 48 4.16 21.15 4.37
C ALA A 48 5.26 20.08 4.48
N LEU A 49 4.86 18.79 4.51
CA LEU A 49 5.74 17.65 4.64
C LEU A 49 6.01 16.95 3.30
N ILE A 50 5.31 17.35 2.24
CA ILE A 50 5.61 16.93 0.86
C ILE A 50 6.82 17.71 0.36
N ARG A 51 7.80 17.03 -0.21
CA ARG A 51 9.12 17.61 -0.55
C ARG A 51 9.54 17.26 -1.96
N PRO A 52 10.33 18.14 -2.61
CA PRO A 52 11.09 17.72 -3.77
C PRO A 52 12.19 16.74 -3.37
N VAL A 53 12.69 15.97 -4.33
CA VAL A 53 13.86 15.12 -4.12
C VAL A 53 15.06 16.01 -3.84
N ASP A 54 15.67 15.80 -2.69
CA ASP A 54 16.93 16.40 -2.28
C ASP A 54 18.05 15.34 -2.25
N CYS A 55 19.26 15.77 -1.89
CA CYS A 55 20.42 14.88 -1.85
C CYS A 55 20.36 13.80 -0.76
N GLY A 56 19.35 13.82 0.11
CA GLY A 56 19.18 12.88 1.24
C GLY A 56 18.42 11.59 0.90
N ILE A 57 17.94 11.41 -0.34
CA ILE A 57 17.11 10.26 -0.71
C ILE A 57 17.80 8.92 -0.44
N SER A 58 19.11 8.82 -0.69
CA SER A 58 19.88 7.59 -0.47
C SER A 58 20.08 7.27 1.00
N ASP A 59 20.15 8.28 1.87
CA ASP A 59 20.47 8.10 3.28
C ASP A 59 19.25 7.64 4.07
N LEU A 60 18.07 8.21 3.79
CA LEU A 60 16.81 7.77 4.40
C LEU A 60 16.48 6.33 4.02
N PHE A 61 16.71 5.99 2.76
CA PHE A 61 16.41 4.68 2.19
C PHE A 61 17.64 3.74 2.13
N SER A 62 18.69 4.01 2.91
CA SER A 62 19.85 3.10 3.09
C SER A 62 19.41 1.85 3.88
N LEU A 63 19.32 0.68 3.19
CA LEU A 63 18.29 -0.32 3.47
C LEU A 63 18.80 -1.72 3.76
N ASN A 64 20.11 -1.94 3.79
CA ASN A 64 20.68 -3.30 3.89
C ASN A 64 20.25 -4.10 5.14
N ASP A 65 19.63 -3.47 6.11
CA ASP A 65 19.24 -4.05 7.40
C ASP A 65 17.76 -3.78 7.79
N LEU A 66 16.94 -3.33 6.84
CA LEU A 66 15.53 -2.99 7.05
C LEU A 66 14.52 -4.03 6.53
N GLY A 67 14.99 -5.22 6.14
CA GLY A 67 14.10 -6.21 5.56
C GLY A 67 13.54 -5.77 4.20
N ALA A 68 12.24 -6.00 3.96
CA ALA A 68 11.59 -5.52 2.75
C ALA A 68 11.24 -4.03 2.88
N VAL A 69 11.62 -3.24 1.88
CA VAL A 69 11.28 -1.82 1.86
C VAL A 69 10.46 -1.47 0.62
N VAL A 70 9.36 -0.79 0.87
CA VAL A 70 8.50 -0.21 -0.15
C VAL A 70 8.56 1.31 -0.03
N VAL A 71 8.64 2.00 -1.16
CA VAL A 71 8.53 3.47 -1.22
C VAL A 71 7.44 3.83 -2.21
N THR A 72 6.47 4.60 -1.77
CA THR A 72 5.48 5.22 -2.64
C THR A 72 5.91 6.66 -2.96
N LEU A 73 5.93 6.98 -4.24
CA LEU A 73 6.23 8.32 -4.73
C LEU A 73 5.38 8.69 -5.96
N ALA A 74 5.34 9.96 -6.31
CA ALA A 74 4.76 10.45 -7.54
C ALA A 74 5.85 10.54 -8.62
N PRO A 75 5.82 9.72 -9.69
CA PRO A 75 6.88 9.68 -10.69
C PRO A 75 7.17 11.03 -11.34
N GLU A 76 6.14 11.85 -11.55
CA GLU A 76 6.27 13.19 -12.13
C GLU A 76 6.92 14.22 -11.19
N MET A 77 7.08 13.87 -9.92
CA MET A 77 7.67 14.76 -8.90
C MET A 77 9.13 14.46 -8.61
N VAL A 78 9.69 13.44 -9.25
CA VAL A 78 11.09 13.03 -9.03
C VAL A 78 11.90 13.18 -10.33
N PRO A 79 13.20 13.51 -10.25
CA PRO A 79 14.06 13.53 -11.42
C PRO A 79 14.14 12.16 -12.12
N PRO A 80 14.30 12.12 -13.45
CA PRO A 80 14.60 10.88 -14.15
C PRO A 80 15.80 10.15 -13.56
N GLY A 81 15.72 8.81 -13.48
CA GLY A 81 16.76 7.97 -12.88
C GLY A 81 16.61 7.78 -11.36
N THR A 82 15.74 8.55 -10.68
CA THR A 82 15.51 8.40 -9.23
C THR A 82 14.94 7.04 -8.88
N ILE A 83 13.95 6.56 -9.64
CA ILE A 83 13.34 5.24 -9.41
C ILE A 83 14.38 4.14 -9.62
N ALA A 84 15.17 4.22 -10.70
CA ALA A 84 16.24 3.25 -10.96
C ALA A 84 17.30 3.22 -9.83
N GLN A 85 17.64 4.38 -9.26
CA GLN A 85 18.57 4.46 -8.11
C GLN A 85 17.99 3.76 -6.89
N LEU A 86 16.72 3.99 -6.54
CA LEU A 86 16.05 3.32 -5.43
C LEU A 86 15.95 1.80 -5.67
N VAL A 87 15.54 1.38 -6.85
CA VAL A 87 15.45 -0.04 -7.22
C VAL A 87 16.81 -0.73 -7.12
N ALA A 88 17.91 -0.07 -7.51
CA ALA A 88 19.26 -0.61 -7.39
C ALA A 88 19.68 -0.89 -5.93
N THR A 89 19.03 -0.26 -4.95
CA THR A 89 19.25 -0.55 -3.51
C THR A 89 18.37 -1.67 -2.97
N GLY A 90 17.51 -2.30 -3.81
CA GLY A 90 16.59 -3.35 -3.40
C GLY A 90 15.21 -2.86 -2.94
N VAL A 91 14.93 -1.55 -3.03
CA VAL A 91 13.63 -0.96 -2.73
C VAL A 91 12.61 -1.36 -3.79
N ARG A 92 11.38 -1.67 -3.36
CA ARG A 92 10.23 -1.76 -4.24
C ARG A 92 9.57 -0.38 -4.34
N VAL A 93 9.64 0.23 -5.51
CA VAL A 93 9.05 1.55 -5.74
C VAL A 93 7.65 1.39 -6.29
N CYS A 94 6.69 2.07 -5.68
CA CYS A 94 5.30 2.17 -6.13
C CYS A 94 4.96 3.61 -6.51
N ALA A 95 4.10 3.76 -7.51
CA ALA A 95 3.49 5.04 -7.83
C ALA A 95 2.20 5.24 -7.00
N GLY A 96 2.05 6.38 -6.39
CA GLY A 96 0.86 6.79 -5.65
C GLY A 96 0.87 8.28 -5.36
N HIS A 97 -0.29 8.84 -4.99
CA HIS A 97 -0.43 10.29 -4.77
C HIS A 97 0.13 11.10 -5.95
N SER A 98 -0.27 10.71 -7.15
CA SER A 98 0.36 11.09 -8.41
C SER A 98 -0.69 11.53 -9.43
N ALA A 99 -0.35 12.52 -10.23
CA ALA A 99 -1.10 12.95 -11.41
C ALA A 99 -0.35 12.62 -12.71
N ALA A 100 0.59 11.67 -12.68
CA ALA A 100 1.40 11.27 -13.80
C ALA A 100 0.55 10.87 -15.02
N ASP A 101 0.96 11.29 -16.19
CA ASP A 101 0.40 10.82 -17.45
C ASP A 101 0.96 9.44 -17.87
N GLN A 102 0.42 8.89 -18.96
CA GLN A 102 0.85 7.59 -19.46
C GLN A 102 2.35 7.53 -19.73
N GLY A 103 2.92 8.56 -20.37
CA GLY A 103 4.33 8.55 -20.75
C GLY A 103 5.27 8.62 -19.52
N GLN A 104 4.87 9.35 -18.50
CA GLN A 104 5.60 9.41 -17.23
C GLN A 104 5.57 8.07 -16.49
N ILE A 105 4.43 7.36 -16.51
CA ILE A 105 4.34 6.01 -15.94
C ILE A 105 5.13 5.00 -16.76
N ASP A 106 5.07 5.04 -18.08
CA ASP A 106 5.87 4.16 -18.96
C ASP A 106 7.37 4.32 -18.67
N ALA A 107 7.84 5.56 -18.50
CA ALA A 107 9.23 5.85 -18.12
C ALA A 107 9.55 5.29 -16.71
N ALA A 108 8.66 5.46 -15.74
CA ALA A 108 8.83 4.91 -14.40
C ALA A 108 8.90 3.37 -14.38
N ILE A 109 8.06 2.70 -15.18
CA ILE A 109 8.11 1.24 -15.37
C ILE A 109 9.45 0.82 -15.98
N ALA A 110 9.95 1.55 -16.98
CA ALA A 110 11.26 1.29 -17.57
C ALA A 110 12.42 1.45 -16.56
N GLU A 111 12.26 2.31 -15.55
CA GLU A 111 13.19 2.47 -14.43
C GLU A 111 13.02 1.40 -13.32
N GLY A 112 12.02 0.53 -13.41
CA GLY A 112 11.78 -0.56 -12.47
C GLY A 112 10.67 -0.32 -11.45
N LEU A 113 9.71 0.58 -11.74
CA LEU A 113 8.51 0.74 -10.91
C LEU A 113 7.81 -0.62 -10.71
N ALA A 114 7.61 -1.01 -9.46
CA ALA A 114 7.08 -2.32 -9.11
C ALA A 114 5.55 -2.37 -9.00
N GLY A 115 4.90 -1.25 -8.71
CA GLY A 115 3.45 -1.26 -8.50
C GLY A 115 2.82 0.11 -8.26
N PHE A 116 1.54 0.07 -7.88
CA PHE A 116 0.69 1.22 -7.64
C PHE A 116 0.01 1.09 -6.29
N THR A 117 0.19 2.09 -5.45
CA THR A 117 -0.37 2.14 -4.09
C THR A 117 -1.85 2.52 -4.18
N HIS A 118 -2.72 1.83 -3.42
CA HIS A 118 -4.17 2.08 -3.28
C HIS A 118 -4.82 2.64 -4.57
N LEU A 119 -4.74 1.87 -5.67
CA LEU A 119 -5.18 2.25 -7.01
C LEU A 119 -6.51 3.02 -6.99
N PHE A 120 -6.64 4.07 -7.79
CA PHE A 120 -7.70 5.09 -7.88
C PHE A 120 -7.63 6.21 -6.82
N ASN A 121 -7.12 5.94 -5.61
CA ASN A 121 -7.09 6.93 -4.53
C ASN A 121 -5.93 7.90 -4.74
N ALA A 122 -6.20 9.18 -4.55
CA ALA A 122 -5.24 10.26 -4.82
C ALA A 122 -4.61 10.20 -6.23
N MET A 123 -5.40 9.77 -7.23
CA MET A 123 -5.05 9.70 -8.65
C MET A 123 -6.12 10.42 -9.49
N PRO A 124 -5.79 10.92 -10.72
CA PRO A 124 -6.82 11.35 -11.65
C PRO A 124 -7.62 10.16 -12.19
N PRO A 125 -8.87 10.37 -12.60
CA PRO A 125 -9.66 9.31 -13.23
C PRO A 125 -9.04 8.91 -14.58
N MET A 126 -9.29 7.66 -14.99
CA MET A 126 -8.95 7.18 -16.33
C MET A 126 -9.93 7.81 -17.35
N GLU A 127 -9.39 8.53 -18.31
CA GLU A 127 -10.18 9.16 -19.38
C GLU A 127 -9.92 8.49 -20.73
N SER A 128 -10.87 8.67 -21.68
CA SER A 128 -10.84 8.01 -22.98
C SER A 128 -9.61 8.34 -23.85
N ARG A 129 -9.00 9.51 -23.65
CA ARG A 129 -7.83 9.98 -24.41
C ARG A 129 -6.60 10.25 -23.55
N GLN A 130 -6.79 10.25 -22.25
CA GLN A 130 -5.74 10.42 -21.24
C GLN A 130 -5.94 9.37 -20.15
N PRO A 131 -5.49 8.12 -20.38
CA PRO A 131 -5.71 7.04 -19.42
C PRO A 131 -4.97 7.28 -18.11
N GLY A 132 -3.90 8.08 -18.12
CA GLY A 132 -3.14 8.45 -16.93
C GLY A 132 -2.59 7.26 -16.15
N ILE A 133 -2.25 7.51 -14.90
CA ILE A 133 -1.69 6.49 -13.99
C ILE A 133 -2.61 5.27 -13.82
N VAL A 134 -3.94 5.47 -13.75
CA VAL A 134 -4.89 4.37 -13.57
C VAL A 134 -4.91 3.46 -14.79
N GLY A 135 -4.98 4.04 -16.00
CA GLY A 135 -4.98 3.28 -17.23
C GLY A 135 -3.66 2.53 -17.43
N ALA A 136 -2.53 3.18 -17.21
CA ALA A 136 -1.20 2.56 -17.27
C ALA A 136 -1.09 1.39 -16.27
N ALA A 137 -1.53 1.58 -15.03
CA ALA A 137 -1.51 0.54 -14.00
C ALA A 137 -2.30 -0.71 -14.38
N LEU A 138 -3.48 -0.53 -14.98
CA LEU A 138 -4.34 -1.65 -15.38
C LEU A 138 -3.83 -2.36 -16.63
N ALA A 139 -3.22 -1.62 -17.57
CA ALA A 139 -2.73 -2.15 -18.83
C ALA A 139 -1.40 -2.91 -18.71
N ASP A 140 -0.52 -2.50 -17.79
CA ASP A 140 0.78 -3.14 -17.63
C ASP A 140 0.67 -4.48 -16.91
N PRO A 141 1.11 -5.63 -17.51
CA PRO A 141 0.97 -6.95 -16.89
C PRO A 141 2.04 -7.25 -15.84
N GLY A 142 3.12 -6.47 -15.77
CA GLY A 142 4.27 -6.73 -14.92
C GLY A 142 4.17 -6.12 -13.53
N THR A 143 3.49 -5.00 -13.41
CA THR A 143 3.35 -4.25 -12.16
C THR A 143 2.20 -4.75 -11.29
N TRP A 144 2.26 -4.41 -10.01
CA TRP A 144 1.26 -4.77 -9.01
C TRP A 144 0.31 -3.60 -8.72
N CYS A 145 -0.91 -3.89 -8.28
CA CYS A 145 -1.85 -2.88 -7.81
C CYS A 145 -2.39 -3.26 -6.43
N GLY A 146 -2.21 -2.37 -5.45
CA GLY A 146 -2.93 -2.44 -4.18
C GLY A 146 -4.33 -1.85 -4.32
N ILE A 147 -5.35 -2.51 -3.77
CA ILE A 147 -6.74 -2.01 -3.75
C ILE A 147 -7.32 -2.06 -2.35
N ILE A 148 -8.09 -1.02 -1.99
CA ILE A 148 -8.86 -0.94 -0.74
C ILE A 148 -10.29 -1.37 -1.04
N VAL A 149 -10.75 -2.45 -0.40
CA VAL A 149 -12.10 -3.00 -0.62
C VAL A 149 -12.93 -2.79 0.65
N ASP A 150 -13.20 -1.53 0.96
CA ASP A 150 -14.01 -1.12 2.13
C ASP A 150 -15.42 -0.67 1.75
N GLY A 151 -15.72 -0.54 0.44
CA GLY A 151 -17.00 -0.02 -0.07
C GLY A 151 -17.11 1.51 -0.05
N HIS A 152 -16.07 2.23 0.39
CA HIS A 152 -16.05 3.68 0.54
C HIS A 152 -15.02 4.35 -0.38
N HIS A 153 -13.79 3.87 -0.41
CA HIS A 153 -12.70 4.43 -1.21
C HIS A 153 -12.94 4.26 -2.71
N VAL A 154 -13.39 3.08 -3.12
CA VAL A 154 -13.64 2.80 -4.54
C VAL A 154 -14.96 2.04 -4.68
N HIS A 155 -15.80 2.48 -5.61
CA HIS A 155 -17.08 1.81 -5.88
C HIS A 155 -16.86 0.36 -6.31
N PRO A 156 -17.62 -0.62 -5.79
CA PRO A 156 -17.42 -2.04 -6.12
C PRO A 156 -17.43 -2.35 -7.62
N THR A 157 -18.24 -1.66 -8.41
CA THR A 157 -18.23 -1.84 -9.88
C THR A 157 -16.90 -1.45 -10.50
N THR A 158 -16.29 -0.36 -10.05
CA THR A 158 -14.96 0.09 -10.51
C THR A 158 -13.89 -0.94 -10.15
N LEU A 159 -13.93 -1.49 -8.93
CA LEU A 159 -13.00 -2.55 -8.52
C LEU A 159 -13.19 -3.84 -9.33
N ARG A 160 -14.45 -4.25 -9.63
CA ARG A 160 -14.70 -5.41 -10.51
C ARG A 160 -14.11 -5.22 -11.90
N VAL A 161 -14.26 -4.02 -12.48
CA VAL A 161 -13.64 -3.69 -13.77
C VAL A 161 -12.12 -3.73 -13.69
N ALA A 162 -11.55 -3.17 -12.63
CA ALA A 162 -10.11 -3.16 -12.42
C ALA A 162 -9.52 -4.58 -12.30
N VAL A 163 -10.15 -5.44 -11.49
CA VAL A 163 -9.74 -6.85 -11.33
C VAL A 163 -9.84 -7.61 -12.65
N ALA A 164 -10.89 -7.36 -13.44
CA ALA A 164 -11.05 -8.00 -14.75
C ALA A 164 -10.04 -7.51 -15.80
N ALA A 165 -9.58 -6.26 -15.69
CA ALA A 165 -8.62 -5.65 -16.62
C ALA A 165 -7.17 -6.02 -16.29
N LYS A 166 -6.83 -6.13 -15.00
CA LYS A 166 -5.47 -6.39 -14.56
C LYS A 166 -5.08 -7.85 -14.78
N ALA A 167 -3.82 -8.08 -15.12
CA ALA A 167 -3.28 -9.44 -15.22
C ALA A 167 -3.53 -10.24 -13.94
N THR A 168 -3.97 -11.50 -14.10
CA THR A 168 -4.26 -12.40 -12.97
C THR A 168 -3.05 -12.51 -12.03
N GLY A 169 -3.29 -12.43 -10.74
CA GLY A 169 -2.25 -12.51 -9.72
C GLY A 169 -1.46 -11.22 -9.51
N ARG A 170 -1.88 -10.09 -10.08
CA ARG A 170 -1.20 -8.79 -9.95
C ARG A 170 -2.02 -7.74 -9.20
N MET A 171 -3.12 -8.16 -8.58
CA MET A 171 -3.95 -7.31 -7.73
C MET A 171 -3.90 -7.83 -6.30
N MET A 172 -3.52 -6.99 -5.34
CA MET A 172 -3.42 -7.36 -3.92
C MET A 172 -4.31 -6.47 -3.05
N LEU A 173 -4.81 -7.02 -1.96
CA LEU A 173 -5.55 -6.26 -0.96
C LEU A 173 -4.60 -5.44 -0.10
N VAL A 174 -4.96 -4.19 0.11
CA VAL A 174 -4.36 -3.32 1.12
C VAL A 174 -5.48 -2.72 1.97
N THR A 175 -5.20 -2.40 3.21
CA THR A 175 -6.19 -1.81 4.11
C THR A 175 -6.08 -0.29 4.16
N ASP A 176 -4.89 0.26 4.09
CA ASP A 176 -4.62 1.67 4.40
C ASP A 176 -5.19 2.04 5.78
N ALA A 177 -5.00 1.12 6.74
CA ALA A 177 -5.66 1.14 8.04
C ALA A 177 -5.09 2.23 8.95
N MET A 178 -6.01 2.89 9.65
CA MET A 178 -5.70 3.93 10.63
C MET A 178 -5.75 3.38 12.07
N PRO A 179 -5.25 4.14 13.08
CA PRO A 179 -5.23 3.70 14.48
C PRO A 179 -6.59 3.34 15.09
N SER A 180 -7.67 3.64 14.40
CA SER A 180 -9.04 3.28 14.79
C SER A 180 -9.39 1.80 14.56
N VAL A 181 -8.60 1.08 13.74
CA VAL A 181 -8.87 -0.34 13.49
C VAL A 181 -8.61 -1.17 14.74
N GLY A 182 -9.59 -1.97 15.13
CA GLY A 182 -9.51 -2.84 16.31
C GLY A 182 -9.75 -2.15 17.64
N VAL A 183 -10.12 -0.87 17.64
CA VAL A 183 -10.50 -0.11 18.83
C VAL A 183 -11.82 0.63 18.60
N ASP A 184 -12.57 0.86 19.68
CA ASP A 184 -13.80 1.65 19.64
C ASP A 184 -13.42 3.15 19.80
N ALA A 185 -12.97 3.75 18.69
CA ALA A 185 -12.55 5.14 18.65
C ALA A 185 -13.44 5.94 17.69
N GLU A 186 -14.03 7.03 18.18
CA GLU A 186 -14.81 7.96 17.35
C GLU A 186 -13.93 8.95 16.58
N SER A 187 -12.68 9.14 17.00
CA SER A 187 -11.72 10.03 16.34
C SER A 187 -10.28 9.76 16.78
N PHE A 188 -9.34 10.24 15.98
CA PHE A 188 -7.90 10.25 16.29
C PHE A 188 -7.22 11.48 15.69
N ARG A 189 -5.94 11.67 15.99
CA ARG A 189 -5.13 12.78 15.43
C ARG A 189 -4.20 12.24 14.37
N LEU A 190 -4.16 12.95 13.22
CA LEU A 190 -3.23 12.68 12.12
C LEU A 190 -2.61 14.00 11.67
N SER A 191 -1.30 14.14 11.71
CA SER A 191 -0.55 15.35 11.31
C SER A 191 -1.20 16.65 11.83
N GLY A 192 -1.57 16.67 13.13
CA GLY A 192 -2.20 17.82 13.77
C GLY A 192 -3.70 18.03 13.48
N GLN A 193 -4.30 17.28 12.57
CA GLN A 193 -5.71 17.33 12.24
C GLN A 193 -6.51 16.26 13.00
N THR A 194 -7.80 16.52 13.25
CA THR A 194 -8.71 15.51 13.79
C THR A 194 -9.33 14.74 12.63
N VAL A 195 -9.23 13.42 12.68
CA VAL A 195 -9.93 12.49 11.80
C VAL A 195 -11.10 11.90 12.57
N THR A 196 -12.30 11.95 12.03
CA THR A 196 -13.51 11.35 12.62
C THR A 196 -13.74 9.98 11.99
N VAL A 197 -14.11 9.01 12.84
CA VAL A 197 -14.50 7.66 12.38
C VAL A 197 -16.02 7.61 12.33
N GLU A 198 -16.56 7.52 11.12
CA GLU A 198 -18.01 7.57 10.89
C GLU A 198 -18.44 6.55 9.83
N GLY A 199 -19.34 5.64 10.19
CA GLY A 199 -19.88 4.64 9.27
C GLY A 199 -18.81 3.76 8.59
N GLY A 200 -17.71 3.45 9.29
CA GLY A 200 -16.59 2.68 8.76
C GLY A 200 -15.58 3.49 7.93
N ARG A 201 -15.76 4.82 7.85
CA ARG A 201 -14.86 5.75 7.15
C ARG A 201 -14.04 6.57 8.13
N CYS A 202 -12.81 6.88 7.76
CA CYS A 202 -11.98 7.88 8.44
C CYS A 202 -12.00 9.15 7.59
N VAL A 203 -12.51 10.26 8.14
CA VAL A 203 -12.72 11.49 7.38
C VAL A 203 -12.15 12.71 8.08
N LEU A 204 -11.53 13.60 7.32
CA LEU A 204 -11.15 14.95 7.74
C LEU A 204 -12.38 15.88 7.75
N ALA A 205 -12.26 17.05 8.37
CA ALA A 205 -13.35 18.03 8.47
C ALA A 205 -13.90 18.52 7.12
N ASP A 206 -13.10 18.45 6.05
CA ASP A 206 -13.49 18.80 4.68
C ASP A 206 -14.11 17.61 3.90
N GLY A 207 -14.26 16.44 4.53
CA GLY A 207 -14.79 15.22 3.94
C GLY A 207 -13.77 14.36 3.19
N THR A 208 -12.51 14.76 3.16
CA THR A 208 -11.42 13.94 2.57
C THR A 208 -11.26 12.64 3.37
N LEU A 209 -11.21 11.51 2.67
CA LEU A 209 -10.85 10.24 3.28
C LEU A 209 -9.39 10.28 3.76
N ALA A 210 -9.16 9.82 4.97
CA ALA A 210 -7.86 9.81 5.64
C ALA A 210 -7.53 8.38 6.08
N GLY A 211 -7.18 7.55 5.10
CA GLY A 211 -7.04 6.12 5.30
C GLY A 211 -8.36 5.42 5.62
N SER A 212 -8.34 4.20 6.10
CA SER A 212 -9.52 3.37 6.32
C SER A 212 -9.68 2.90 7.76
N ASN A 213 -10.90 2.44 8.10
CA ASN A 213 -11.18 1.65 9.30
C ASN A 213 -11.35 0.15 8.95
N LEU A 214 -10.61 -0.32 7.95
CA LEU A 214 -10.68 -1.66 7.39
C LEU A 214 -9.59 -2.56 7.96
N ASP A 215 -9.95 -3.72 8.52
CA ASP A 215 -8.99 -4.79 8.76
C ASP A 215 -8.88 -5.73 7.54
N MET A 216 -7.83 -6.56 7.49
CA MET A 216 -7.59 -7.45 6.35
C MET A 216 -8.66 -8.55 6.22
N ALA A 217 -9.21 -9.04 7.32
CA ALA A 217 -10.31 -10.02 7.27
C ALA A 217 -11.57 -9.38 6.68
N GLY A 218 -11.86 -8.13 7.05
CA GLY A 218 -12.88 -7.29 6.43
C GLY A 218 -12.65 -7.10 4.93
N ALA A 219 -11.42 -6.82 4.51
CA ALA A 219 -11.07 -6.71 3.10
C ALA A 219 -11.35 -8.01 2.34
N VAL A 220 -11.02 -9.17 2.91
CA VAL A 220 -11.34 -10.49 2.33
C VAL A 220 -12.86 -10.70 2.23
N ARG A 221 -13.60 -10.47 3.32
CA ARG A 221 -15.08 -10.57 3.31
C ARG A 221 -15.70 -9.69 2.23
N ASN A 222 -15.27 -8.45 2.16
CA ASN A 222 -15.77 -7.49 1.18
C ASN A 222 -15.39 -7.88 -0.26
N THR A 223 -14.23 -8.47 -0.47
CA THR A 223 -13.82 -8.98 -1.80
C THR A 223 -14.77 -10.06 -2.28
N VAL A 224 -15.15 -10.99 -1.42
CA VAL A 224 -16.15 -12.01 -1.74
C VAL A 224 -17.55 -11.39 -1.94
N ALA A 225 -17.99 -10.57 -0.98
CA ALA A 225 -19.36 -10.07 -0.96
C ALA A 225 -19.62 -8.97 -2.02
N LEU A 226 -18.69 -8.02 -2.20
CA LEU A 226 -18.88 -6.84 -3.07
C LEU A 226 -18.35 -7.07 -4.49
N LEU A 227 -17.26 -7.84 -4.64
CA LEU A 227 -16.66 -8.08 -5.94
C LEU A 227 -17.11 -9.41 -6.57
N GLY A 228 -17.63 -10.34 -5.78
CA GLY A 228 -18.07 -11.65 -6.22
C GLY A 228 -16.91 -12.59 -6.58
N LEU A 229 -15.70 -12.32 -6.05
CA LEU A 229 -14.56 -13.21 -6.28
C LEU A 229 -14.65 -14.46 -5.39
N PRO A 230 -14.11 -15.60 -5.84
CA PRO A 230 -13.98 -16.79 -5.00
C PRO A 230 -13.14 -16.48 -3.74
N LEU A 231 -13.49 -17.15 -2.62
CA LEU A 231 -12.78 -16.98 -1.35
C LEU A 231 -11.27 -17.23 -1.50
N GLU A 232 -10.91 -18.28 -2.24
CA GLU A 232 -9.51 -18.65 -2.46
C GLU A 232 -8.73 -17.54 -3.18
N GLU A 233 -9.37 -16.80 -4.08
CA GLU A 233 -8.73 -15.66 -4.74
C GLU A 233 -8.58 -14.49 -3.79
N ALA A 234 -9.61 -14.16 -3.01
CA ALA A 234 -9.54 -13.13 -1.99
C ALA A 234 -8.43 -13.40 -0.96
N LEU A 235 -8.25 -14.68 -0.56
CA LEU A 235 -7.17 -15.10 0.33
C LEU A 235 -5.79 -14.96 -0.33
N ARG A 236 -5.66 -15.32 -1.63
CA ARG A 236 -4.41 -15.07 -2.37
C ARG A 236 -4.07 -13.59 -2.46
N MET A 237 -5.05 -12.76 -2.73
CA MET A 237 -4.89 -11.30 -2.77
C MET A 237 -4.46 -10.70 -1.41
N ALA A 238 -4.81 -11.35 -0.30
CA ALA A 238 -4.44 -10.91 1.06
C ALA A 238 -3.13 -11.52 1.57
N SER A 239 -2.59 -12.58 0.96
CA SER A 239 -1.45 -13.33 1.51
C SER A 239 -0.38 -13.65 0.47
N LEU A 240 -0.67 -14.48 -0.53
CA LEU A 240 0.31 -14.94 -1.52
C LEU A 240 0.81 -13.78 -2.39
N TYR A 241 -0.10 -13.00 -2.95
CA TYR A 241 0.27 -11.91 -3.87
C TYR A 241 1.10 -10.81 -3.20
N PRO A 242 0.79 -10.33 -1.96
CA PRO A 242 1.73 -9.45 -1.27
C PRO A 242 3.06 -10.11 -0.93
N ALA A 243 3.11 -11.44 -0.67
CA ALA A 243 4.36 -12.16 -0.47
C ALA A 243 5.21 -12.19 -1.76
N GLU A 244 4.59 -12.48 -2.92
CA GLU A 244 5.23 -12.42 -4.23
C GLU A 244 5.72 -10.99 -4.55
N PHE A 245 4.87 -9.99 -4.30
CA PHE A 245 5.26 -8.58 -4.45
C PHE A 245 6.51 -8.25 -3.64
N LEU A 246 6.65 -8.77 -2.43
CA LEU A 246 7.82 -8.54 -1.57
C LEU A 246 8.98 -9.50 -1.85
N GLY A 247 8.82 -10.54 -2.71
CA GLY A 247 9.82 -11.57 -2.96
C GLY A 247 10.04 -12.48 -1.75
N MET A 248 8.96 -12.80 -1.02
CA MET A 248 8.94 -13.64 0.18
C MET A 248 8.06 -14.89 0.02
N ASP A 249 7.61 -15.16 -1.19
CA ASP A 249 6.72 -16.27 -1.55
C ASP A 249 7.39 -17.65 -1.50
N ASP A 250 8.69 -17.70 -1.29
CA ASP A 250 9.46 -18.92 -0.99
C ASP A 250 9.22 -19.46 0.42
N ARG A 251 8.68 -18.66 1.33
CA ARG A 251 8.49 -18.99 2.76
C ARG A 251 7.25 -18.40 3.42
N ARG A 252 6.43 -17.60 2.69
CA ARG A 252 5.21 -16.95 3.19
C ARG A 252 4.12 -16.99 2.12
N GLY A 253 2.89 -16.73 2.53
CA GLY A 253 1.74 -16.60 1.62
C GLY A 253 1.00 -17.91 1.33
N CYS A 254 1.57 -19.07 1.68
CA CYS A 254 0.97 -20.39 1.50
C CYS A 254 1.09 -21.24 2.75
N ILE A 255 0.20 -22.22 2.89
CA ILE A 255 0.33 -23.31 3.86
C ILE A 255 0.98 -24.47 3.12
N ALA A 256 2.29 -24.63 3.29
CA ALA A 256 3.08 -25.66 2.64
C ALA A 256 4.27 -26.09 3.51
N PRO A 257 4.82 -27.32 3.32
CA PRO A 257 6.02 -27.74 4.01
C PRO A 257 7.20 -26.78 3.75
N GLY A 258 7.87 -26.35 4.84
CA GLY A 258 8.99 -25.40 4.78
C GLY A 258 8.58 -23.93 4.90
N TYR A 259 7.29 -23.62 4.82
CA TYR A 259 6.79 -22.25 5.02
C TYR A 259 6.70 -21.88 6.50
N LEU A 260 6.82 -20.61 6.80
CA LEU A 260 6.60 -20.10 8.15
C LEU A 260 5.11 -20.25 8.53
N ALA A 261 4.87 -20.66 9.77
CA ALA A 261 3.52 -20.85 10.28
C ALA A 261 2.92 -19.50 10.74
N ASP A 262 2.80 -18.56 9.81
CA ASP A 262 2.03 -17.33 9.96
C ASP A 262 0.60 -17.64 9.51
N LEU A 263 -0.27 -17.96 10.46
CA LEU A 263 -1.59 -18.54 10.20
C LEU A 263 -2.68 -17.70 10.85
N VAL A 264 -3.83 -17.66 10.19
CA VAL A 264 -5.07 -17.08 10.73
C VAL A 264 -6.16 -18.14 10.66
N LEU A 265 -6.83 -18.39 11.79
CA LEU A 265 -8.04 -19.18 11.84
C LEU A 265 -9.25 -18.26 11.72
N LEU A 266 -10.11 -18.53 10.75
CA LEU A 266 -11.35 -17.81 10.53
C LEU A 266 -12.52 -18.74 10.83
N ASP A 267 -13.65 -18.17 11.29
CA ASP A 267 -14.94 -18.87 11.32
C ASP A 267 -15.65 -18.85 9.95
N ASP A 268 -16.85 -19.43 9.88
CA ASP A 268 -17.63 -19.50 8.64
C ASP A 268 -18.06 -18.12 8.12
N GLU A 269 -18.12 -17.10 8.97
CA GLU A 269 -18.40 -15.70 8.65
C GLU A 269 -17.10 -14.92 8.34
N LEU A 270 -15.95 -15.60 8.30
CA LEU A 270 -14.62 -15.05 8.06
C LEU A 270 -14.17 -14.05 9.13
N ASN A 271 -14.61 -14.23 10.38
CA ASN A 271 -14.08 -13.47 11.50
C ASN A 271 -12.84 -14.17 12.07
N VAL A 272 -11.86 -13.37 12.48
CA VAL A 272 -10.61 -13.89 13.05
C VAL A 272 -10.87 -14.49 14.42
N GLN A 273 -10.61 -15.80 14.57
CA GLN A 273 -10.71 -16.52 15.83
C GLN A 273 -9.33 -16.63 16.51
N ARG A 274 -8.28 -16.78 15.70
CA ARG A 274 -6.90 -16.87 16.20
C ARG A 274 -5.88 -16.53 15.13
N THR A 275 -4.76 -15.95 15.57
CA THR A 275 -3.59 -15.68 14.73
C THR A 275 -2.36 -16.34 15.35
N TRP A 276 -1.51 -16.92 14.53
CA TRP A 276 -0.17 -17.40 14.87
C TRP A 276 0.86 -16.66 14.04
N ILE A 277 1.93 -16.25 14.68
CA ILE A 277 3.10 -15.67 14.01
C ILE A 277 4.28 -16.60 14.29
N ALA A 278 4.92 -17.14 13.25
CA ALA A 278 5.96 -18.15 13.35
C ALA A 278 5.57 -19.36 14.24
N GLY A 279 4.28 -19.75 14.19
CA GLY A 279 3.75 -20.91 14.93
C GLY A 279 3.45 -20.66 16.42
N ARG A 280 3.45 -19.41 16.87
CA ARG A 280 3.25 -19.04 18.31
C ARG A 280 2.07 -18.10 18.45
#